data_b35b957eeb81885a7ece6b19f416ec09
#
_entry.id   b35b957eeb81885a7ece6b19f416ec09
#
_cell.length_a   1.000
_cell.length_b   1.000
_cell.length_c   1.000
_cell.angle_alpha   90.00
_cell.angle_beta   90.00
_cell.angle_gamma   90.00
#
_symmetry.space_group_name_H-M   'P 1'
#
loop_
_entity.id
_entity.type
_entity.pdbx_description
1 polymer ?
#
loop_
_entity_poly.entity_id
_entity_poly.type
_entity_poly.pdbx_seq_one_letter_code
_entity_poly.pdbx_strand_id
1 'polypeptide(L)'
;MQREKNNNFILDFTGVYDDEFAKEKTSLTWIDCTDITGCDMYVSDEAEKQIGERVDSVGIHGIHFIDSGNYHYVTKIMTDRIKEPFSLVVFDHHTDMQKPMIEGLTSCGDWAGKVIKDNPYICQL
;
A
#
# COMPACT_ATOMS: atom_id res chain seq x y z
N MET A 1 16.99 -17.06 15.20
CA MET A 1 15.94 -16.41 14.40
C MET A 1 16.38 -14.99 14.06
N GLN A 2 16.59 -14.73 12.79
CA GLN A 2 16.91 -13.37 12.35
C GLN A 2 15.63 -12.54 12.32
N ARG A 3 15.64 -11.38 12.97
CA ARG A 3 14.58 -10.40 12.80
C ARG A 3 14.69 -9.81 11.39
N GLU A 4 13.59 -9.76 10.66
CA GLU A 4 13.57 -9.05 9.41
C GLU A 4 13.87 -7.56 9.66
N LYS A 5 14.71 -7.00 8.81
CA LYS A 5 15.14 -5.62 8.94
C LYS A 5 14.00 -4.69 8.54
N ASN A 6 13.66 -3.74 9.41
CA ASN A 6 12.71 -2.70 9.05
C ASN A 6 13.27 -1.81 7.95
N ASN A 7 12.50 -1.63 6.90
CA ASN A 7 12.78 -0.66 5.84
C ASN A 7 11.65 0.36 5.81
N ASN A 8 11.93 1.56 6.31
CA ASN A 8 10.98 2.65 6.22
C ASN A 8 11.08 3.29 4.84
N PHE A 9 9.94 3.48 4.17
CA PHE A 9 9.96 4.02 2.82
C PHE A 9 8.80 4.96 2.53
N ILE A 10 8.96 5.74 1.48
CA ILE A 10 7.95 6.63 0.93
C ILE A 10 7.58 6.09 -0.46
N LEU A 11 6.27 5.97 -0.73
CA LEU A 11 5.74 5.80 -2.07
C LEU A 11 5.21 7.15 -2.54
N ASP A 12 5.89 7.75 -3.49
CA ASP A 12 5.54 9.06 -4.02
C ASP A 12 4.85 8.92 -5.38
N PHE A 13 3.53 9.17 -5.41
CA PHE A 13 2.72 9.09 -6.62
C PHE A 13 2.48 10.46 -7.26
N THR A 14 2.43 11.53 -6.46
CA THR A 14 1.96 12.84 -6.91
C THR A 14 2.97 13.96 -6.77
N GLY A 15 4.15 13.67 -6.20
CA GLY A 15 5.13 14.71 -5.86
C GLY A 15 4.75 15.51 -4.61
N VAL A 16 3.87 14.96 -3.75
CA VAL A 16 3.38 15.65 -2.55
C VAL A 16 4.46 15.84 -1.49
N TYR A 17 5.47 14.98 -1.47
CA TYR A 17 6.57 15.05 -0.51
C TYR A 17 7.62 16.07 -1.00
N ASP A 18 7.94 17.03 -0.15
CA ASP A 18 8.91 18.07 -0.49
C ASP A 18 10.35 17.68 -0.11
N ASP A 19 11.30 18.46 -0.59
CA ASP A 19 12.72 18.22 -0.36
C ASP A 19 13.09 18.31 1.13
N GLU A 20 12.40 19.14 1.90
CA GLU A 20 12.67 19.27 3.34
C GLU A 20 12.29 18.00 4.07
N PHE A 21 11.13 17.40 3.73
CA PHE A 21 10.73 16.13 4.30
C PHE A 21 11.77 15.04 4.00
N ALA A 22 12.24 14.98 2.77
CA ALA A 22 13.25 14.02 2.36
C ALA A 22 14.58 14.20 3.10
N LYS A 23 15.02 15.45 3.26
CA LYS A 23 16.27 15.77 3.96
C LYS A 23 16.24 15.40 5.43
N GLU A 24 15.11 15.63 6.10
CA GLU A 24 14.95 15.31 7.52
C GLU A 24 14.83 13.81 7.78
N LYS A 25 14.43 13.04 6.78
CA LYS A 25 14.17 11.60 6.88
C LYS A 25 15.20 10.78 6.11
N THR A 26 16.47 11.00 6.38
CA THR A 26 17.59 10.36 5.68
C THR A 26 17.57 8.82 5.76
N SER A 27 16.87 8.25 6.75
CA SER A 27 16.73 6.80 6.89
C SER A 27 15.61 6.20 6.03
N LEU A 28 14.83 7.05 5.33
CA LEU A 28 13.74 6.61 4.48
C LEU A 28 14.24 6.26 3.08
N THR A 29 13.76 5.15 2.55
CA THR A 29 13.93 4.83 1.13
C THR A 29 12.83 5.55 0.34
N TRP A 30 13.21 6.29 -0.67
CA TRP A 30 12.26 7.00 -1.53
C TRP A 30 11.96 6.15 -2.76
N ILE A 31 10.69 5.78 -2.94
CA ILE A 31 10.24 5.03 -4.10
C ILE A 31 9.40 5.98 -4.96
N ASP A 32 9.97 6.38 -6.09
CA ASP A 32 9.28 7.24 -7.06
C ASP A 32 8.27 6.39 -7.84
N CYS A 33 7.00 6.72 -7.73
CA CYS A 33 5.89 6.10 -8.46
C CYS A 33 5.19 7.11 -9.36
N THR A 34 5.78 8.28 -9.59
CA THR A 34 5.14 9.35 -10.39
C THR A 34 5.00 8.98 -11.86
N ASP A 35 5.74 7.97 -12.34
CA ASP A 35 5.66 7.44 -13.70
C ASP A 35 4.56 6.40 -13.91
N ILE A 36 3.95 5.90 -12.84
CA ILE A 36 2.91 4.86 -12.93
C ILE A 36 1.58 5.52 -13.30
N THR A 37 0.94 5.00 -14.33
CA THR A 37 -0.40 5.42 -14.75
C THR A 37 -1.45 4.41 -14.33
N GLY A 38 -2.73 4.81 -14.31
CA GLY A 38 -3.82 3.91 -13.95
C GLY A 38 -3.84 3.53 -12.47
N CYS A 39 -3.41 4.43 -11.60
CA CYS A 39 -3.25 4.15 -10.17
C CYS A 39 -3.96 5.15 -9.25
N ASP A 40 -4.58 6.20 -9.78
CA ASP A 40 -5.28 7.20 -8.95
C ASP A 40 -6.68 6.72 -8.60
N MET A 41 -6.98 6.58 -7.31
CA MET A 41 -8.21 6.05 -6.72
C MET A 41 -8.47 4.57 -7.03
N TYR A 42 -8.31 4.14 -8.26
CA TYR A 42 -8.38 2.77 -8.74
C TYR A 42 -7.02 2.33 -9.23
N VAL A 43 -6.72 1.06 -9.05
CA VAL A 43 -5.46 0.50 -9.55
C VAL A 43 -5.73 -0.53 -10.65
N SER A 44 -5.18 -0.28 -11.84
CA SER A 44 -5.21 -1.26 -12.92
C SER A 44 -4.30 -2.45 -12.59
N ASP A 45 -4.51 -3.59 -13.25
CA ASP A 45 -3.68 -4.79 -13.03
C ASP A 45 -2.20 -4.51 -13.32
N GLU A 46 -1.93 -3.74 -14.36
CA GLU A 46 -0.57 -3.34 -14.72
C GLU A 46 0.07 -2.45 -13.65
N ALA A 47 -0.67 -1.44 -13.18
CA ALA A 47 -0.19 -0.54 -12.13
C ALA A 47 0.02 -1.30 -10.81
N GLU A 48 -0.89 -2.18 -10.44
CA GLU A 48 -0.76 -3.02 -9.23
C GLU A 48 0.52 -3.86 -9.28
N LYS A 49 0.82 -4.45 -10.43
CA LYS A 49 2.04 -5.21 -10.64
C LYS A 49 3.29 -4.34 -10.46
N GLN A 50 3.31 -3.17 -11.08
CA GLN A 50 4.45 -2.25 -10.99
C GLN A 50 4.68 -1.77 -9.55
N ILE A 51 3.62 -1.39 -8.84
CA ILE A 51 3.70 -0.98 -7.44
C ILE A 51 4.21 -2.15 -6.59
N GLY A 52 3.66 -3.34 -6.79
CA GLY A 52 4.07 -4.54 -6.07
C GLY A 52 5.55 -4.88 -6.25
N GLU A 53 6.06 -4.80 -7.47
CA GLU A 53 7.47 -5.04 -7.76
C GLU A 53 8.39 -4.05 -7.04
N ARG A 54 8.00 -2.78 -6.98
CA ARG A 54 8.76 -1.74 -6.27
C ARG A 54 8.73 -1.95 -4.76
N VAL A 55 7.59 -2.34 -4.20
CA VAL A 55 7.48 -2.70 -2.78
C VAL A 55 8.30 -3.94 -2.46
N ASP A 56 8.27 -4.95 -3.33
CA ASP A 56 9.03 -6.18 -3.13
C ASP A 56 10.55 -5.94 -3.07
N SER A 57 11.05 -4.90 -3.75
CA SER A 57 12.47 -4.57 -3.73
C SER A 57 12.97 -4.13 -2.35
N VAL A 58 12.08 -3.62 -1.48
CA VAL A 58 12.43 -3.12 -0.14
C VAL A 58 11.78 -3.93 0.98
N GLY A 59 10.73 -4.69 0.69
CA GLY A 59 9.97 -5.45 1.69
C GLY A 59 8.96 -4.59 2.45
N ILE A 60 8.06 -5.26 3.17
CA ILE A 60 6.89 -4.60 3.79
C ILE A 60 7.07 -4.27 5.27
N HIS A 61 8.19 -4.62 5.88
CA HIS A 61 8.41 -4.36 7.31
C HIS A 61 8.88 -2.93 7.55
N GLY A 62 8.22 -2.23 8.45
CA GLY A 62 8.59 -0.87 8.84
C GLY A 62 7.43 0.10 8.74
N ILE A 63 7.76 1.39 8.74
CA ILE A 63 6.81 2.49 8.61
C ILE A 63 6.86 3.01 7.18
N HIS A 64 5.69 3.12 6.56
CA HIS A 64 5.57 3.50 5.15
C HIS A 64 4.63 4.68 5.00
N PHE A 65 5.01 5.61 4.15
CA PHE A 65 4.21 6.79 3.81
C PHE A 65 3.67 6.60 2.38
N ILE A 66 2.34 6.68 2.21
CA ILE A 66 1.66 6.28 0.99
C ILE A 66 0.95 7.47 0.33
N ASP A 67 1.57 8.63 0.26
CA ASP A 67 1.01 9.79 -0.44
C ASP A 67 -0.39 10.17 0.13
N SER A 68 -1.43 10.27 -0.70
CA SER A 68 -2.78 10.63 -0.27
C SER A 68 -3.68 9.41 -0.11
N GLY A 69 -4.88 9.62 0.45
CA GLY A 69 -5.89 8.58 0.62
C GLY A 69 -6.33 7.91 -0.69
N ASN A 70 -6.12 8.56 -1.83
CA ASN A 70 -6.40 7.96 -3.14
C ASN A 70 -5.57 6.70 -3.41
N TYR A 71 -4.49 6.50 -2.67
CA TYR A 71 -3.59 5.36 -2.79
C TYR A 71 -3.70 4.38 -1.61
N HIS A 72 -4.73 4.49 -0.78
CA HIS A 72 -4.90 3.65 0.40
C HIS A 72 -4.95 2.15 0.05
N TYR A 73 -5.38 1.79 -1.15
CA TYR A 73 -5.38 0.40 -1.63
C TYR A 73 -3.99 -0.24 -1.61
N VAL A 74 -2.91 0.54 -1.55
CA VAL A 74 -1.54 0.00 -1.45
C VAL A 74 -1.40 -0.89 -0.21
N THR A 75 -2.19 -0.65 0.84
CA THR A 75 -2.24 -1.53 2.01
C THR A 75 -2.60 -2.95 1.61
N LYS A 76 -3.55 -3.15 0.69
CA LYS A 76 -3.89 -4.46 0.16
C LYS A 76 -2.69 -5.08 -0.57
N ILE A 77 -2.01 -4.30 -1.40
CA ILE A 77 -0.82 -4.78 -2.13
C ILE A 77 0.24 -5.29 -1.15
N MET A 78 0.46 -4.56 -0.04
CA MET A 78 1.40 -4.98 0.99
C MET A 78 0.92 -6.22 1.76
N THR A 79 -0.35 -6.26 2.17
CA THR A 79 -0.89 -7.40 2.92
C THR A 79 -0.92 -8.68 2.09
N ASP A 80 -1.01 -8.58 0.77
CA ASP A 80 -0.92 -9.73 -0.12
C ASP A 80 0.46 -10.44 -0.03
N ARG A 81 1.48 -9.77 0.50
CA ARG A 81 2.82 -10.33 0.71
C ARG A 81 2.98 -11.00 2.07
N ILE A 82 2.00 -10.90 2.97
CA ILE A 82 2.05 -11.56 4.27
C ILE A 82 1.60 -13.02 4.10
N LYS A 83 2.46 -13.95 4.48
CA LYS A 83 2.21 -15.40 4.32
C LYS A 83 2.14 -16.13 5.66
N GLU A 84 1.71 -15.41 6.69
CA GLU A 84 1.46 -15.95 8.02
C GLU A 84 0.23 -15.26 8.62
N PRO A 85 -0.44 -15.85 9.62
CA PRO A 85 -1.63 -15.23 10.21
C PRO A 85 -1.33 -13.82 10.74
N PHE A 86 -2.23 -12.87 10.42
CA PHE A 86 -2.07 -11.48 10.84
C PHE A 86 -3.41 -10.84 11.18
N SER A 87 -3.34 -9.78 11.96
CA SER A 87 -4.48 -8.87 12.20
C SER A 87 -4.16 -7.51 11.58
N LEU A 88 -5.18 -6.90 11.01
CA LEU A 88 -5.07 -5.58 10.38
C LEU A 88 -5.87 -4.58 11.23
N VAL A 89 -5.23 -3.49 11.63
CA VAL A 89 -5.89 -2.39 12.34
C VAL A 89 -5.86 -1.17 11.42
N VAL A 90 -7.03 -0.60 11.16
CA VAL A 90 -7.19 0.56 10.27
C VAL A 90 -7.80 1.72 11.05
N PHE A 91 -7.11 2.86 11.07
CA PHE A 91 -7.63 4.12 11.58
C PHE A 91 -8.06 4.98 10.39
N ASP A 92 -9.33 4.92 10.04
CA ASP A 92 -9.89 5.61 8.89
C ASP A 92 -11.29 6.09 9.20
N HIS A 93 -11.69 7.20 8.59
CA HIS A 93 -13.05 7.71 8.66
C HIS A 93 -14.04 6.83 7.87
N HIS A 94 -13.55 6.08 6.88
CA HIS A 94 -14.34 5.16 6.06
C HIS A 94 -13.91 3.72 6.32
N THR A 95 -14.84 2.78 6.08
CA THR A 95 -14.56 1.36 6.29
C THR A 95 -13.66 0.74 5.22
N ASP A 96 -13.61 1.37 4.03
CA ASP A 96 -12.95 0.85 2.84
C ASP A 96 -13.41 -0.56 2.44
N MET A 97 -14.65 -0.87 2.80
CA MET A 97 -15.34 -2.11 2.44
C MET A 97 -16.55 -1.85 1.54
N GLN A 98 -16.48 -0.78 0.76
CA GLN A 98 -17.56 -0.42 -0.16
C GLN A 98 -17.69 -1.46 -1.28
N LYS A 99 -18.89 -1.55 -1.84
CA LYS A 99 -19.10 -2.37 -3.02
C LYS A 99 -18.31 -1.79 -4.18
N PRO A 100 -17.53 -2.61 -4.91
CA PRO A 100 -16.75 -2.12 -6.04
C PRO A 100 -17.63 -1.43 -7.09
N MET A 101 -17.24 -0.23 -7.49
CA MET A 101 -17.92 0.51 -8.57
C MET A 101 -17.46 0.03 -9.95
N ILE A 102 -16.21 -0.41 -10.05
CA ILE A 102 -15.63 -0.99 -11.26
C ILE A 102 -15.26 -2.43 -10.95
N GLU A 103 -15.97 -3.36 -11.55
CA GLU A 103 -15.74 -4.78 -11.33
C GLU A 103 -14.33 -5.18 -11.80
N GLY A 104 -13.63 -5.96 -10.98
CA GLY A 104 -12.28 -6.43 -11.28
C GLY A 104 -11.14 -5.48 -10.90
N LEU A 105 -11.43 -4.22 -10.53
CA LEU A 105 -10.40 -3.27 -10.08
C LEU A 105 -10.50 -3.03 -8.58
N THR A 106 -9.35 -2.89 -7.94
CA THR A 106 -9.27 -2.47 -6.54
C THR A 106 -9.22 -0.94 -6.46
N SER A 107 -9.90 -0.37 -5.45
CA SER A 107 -9.93 1.07 -5.24
C SER A 107 -9.59 1.45 -3.80
N CYS A 108 -9.39 2.76 -3.58
CA CYS A 108 -9.17 3.30 -2.25
C CYS A 108 -10.39 3.12 -1.32
N GLY A 109 -11.57 2.83 -1.86
CA GLY A 109 -12.80 2.65 -1.08
C GLY A 109 -13.23 1.20 -0.87
N ASP A 110 -12.60 0.23 -1.50
CA ASP A 110 -13.02 -1.18 -1.43
C ASP A 110 -11.92 -2.18 -1.04
N TRP A 111 -10.69 -1.72 -0.90
CA TRP A 111 -9.53 -2.59 -0.68
C TRP A 111 -9.63 -3.46 0.58
N ALA A 112 -10.15 -2.90 1.68
CA ALA A 112 -10.24 -3.63 2.95
C ALA A 112 -11.22 -4.79 2.87
N GLY A 113 -12.36 -4.60 2.20
CA GLY A 113 -13.30 -5.68 1.94
C GLY A 113 -12.69 -6.81 1.12
N LYS A 114 -11.83 -6.48 0.17
CA LYS A 114 -11.11 -7.48 -0.64
C LYS A 114 -10.07 -8.24 0.18
N VAL A 115 -9.36 -7.57 1.09
CA VAL A 115 -8.45 -8.26 2.01
C VAL A 115 -9.19 -9.29 2.83
N ILE A 116 -10.34 -8.91 3.43
CA ILE A 116 -11.14 -9.84 4.24
C ILE A 116 -11.60 -11.03 3.41
N LYS A 117 -12.07 -10.78 2.19
CA LYS A 117 -12.64 -11.81 1.32
C LYS A 117 -11.58 -12.76 0.77
N ASP A 118 -10.45 -12.24 0.32
CA ASP A 118 -9.53 -12.97 -0.55
C ASP A 118 -8.22 -13.38 0.14
N ASN A 119 -7.83 -12.74 1.26
CA ASN A 119 -6.57 -13.07 1.93
C ASN A 119 -6.79 -14.20 2.95
N PRO A 120 -6.16 -15.38 2.75
CA PRO A 120 -6.36 -16.52 3.65
C PRO A 120 -5.69 -16.36 5.01
N TYR A 121 -4.82 -15.39 5.16
CA TYR A 121 -4.03 -15.22 6.40
C TYR A 121 -4.60 -14.17 7.35
N ILE A 122 -5.56 -13.37 6.91
CA ILE A 122 -6.16 -12.37 7.81
C ILE A 122 -7.02 -13.05 8.88
N CYS A 123 -6.72 -12.76 10.14
CA CYS A 123 -7.46 -13.28 11.28
C CYS A 123 -8.53 -12.32 11.76
N GLN A 124 -8.24 -11.02 11.65
CA GLN A 124 -9.09 -9.98 12.22
C GLN A 124 -8.82 -8.64 11.55
N LEU A 125 -9.86 -7.89 11.36
CA LEU A 125 -9.81 -6.50 10.90
C LEU A 125 -10.51 -5.62 11.92
#